data_3de9d5029c6721eb0809b1a61d4ff17f
#
_entry.id   3de9d5029c6721eb0809b1a61d4ff17f
#
_cell.length_a   1.000
_cell.length_b   1.000
_cell.length_c   1.000
_cell.angle_alpha   90.00
_cell.angle_beta   90.00
_cell.angle_gamma   90.00
#
_symmetry.space_group_name_H-M   'P 1'
#
loop_
_entity.id
_entity.type
_entity.pdbx_description
1 polymer ?
#
loop_
_entity_poly.entity_id
_entity_poly.type
_entity_poly.pdbx_seq_one_letter_code
_entity_poly.pdbx_strand_id
1 'polypeptide(L)' 'AVYYIFVNADQKSRNFKMEEDLSSGEIIVDAEEAGTEAIAEPQGAEVDSDNVLLEALTGTVIKIK' A
#
# COMPACT_ATOMS: atom_id res chain seq x y z
N ALA A 1 -0.35 -13.49 -10.07
CA ALA A 1 -0.40 -12.51 -8.99
C ALA A 1 -1.34 -11.36 -9.35
N VAL A 2 -1.94 -10.74 -8.36
CA VAL A 2 -2.78 -9.55 -8.53
C VAL A 2 -2.07 -8.40 -7.83
N TYR A 3 -2.03 -7.24 -8.48
CA TYR A 3 -1.40 -6.05 -7.95
C TYR A 3 -2.45 -4.97 -7.74
N TYR A 4 -2.50 -4.40 -6.54
CA TYR A 4 -3.33 -3.25 -6.25
C TYR A 4 -2.44 -2.03 -6.12
N ILE A 5 -2.75 -0.99 -6.86
CA ILE A 5 -1.96 0.24 -6.90
C ILE A 5 -2.78 1.36 -6.27
N PHE A 6 -2.22 1.99 -5.25
CA PHE A 6 -2.85 3.11 -4.56
C PHE A 6 -1.94 4.33 -4.65
N VAL A 7 -2.54 5.47 -4.94
CA VAL A 7 -1.81 6.74 -5.00
C VAL A 7 -2.57 7.77 -4.20
N ASN A 8 -1.88 8.44 -3.30
CA ASN A 8 -2.40 9.59 -2.57
C ASN A 8 -1.66 10.83 -3.06
N ALA A 9 -2.29 11.61 -3.92
CA ALA A 9 -1.73 12.84 -4.45
C ALA A 9 -2.14 14.07 -3.63
N ASP A 10 -2.79 13.86 -2.49
CA ASP A 10 -3.21 14.93 -1.60
C ASP A 10 -2.07 15.31 -0.63
N GLN A 11 -2.16 16.49 -0.05
CA GLN A 11 -1.22 16.96 0.96
C GLN A 11 -1.56 16.46 2.37
N LYS A 12 -2.58 15.61 2.48
CA LYS A 12 -3.00 14.99 3.74
C LYS A 12 -2.98 13.49 3.56
N SER A 13 -2.81 12.75 4.64
CA SER A 13 -2.94 11.30 4.60
C SER A 13 -4.37 10.91 4.21
N ARG A 14 -4.48 9.79 3.51
CA ARG A 14 -5.77 9.26 3.04
C ARG A 14 -5.90 7.81 3.42
N ASN A 15 -7.12 7.41 3.74
CA ASN A 15 -7.46 6.03 4.02
C ASN A 15 -8.31 5.49 2.87
N PHE A 16 -7.86 4.40 2.27
CA PHE A 16 -8.58 3.73 1.19
C PHE A 16 -9.19 2.45 1.75
N LYS A 17 -10.52 2.35 1.68
CA LYS A 17 -11.21 1.15 2.13
C LYS A 17 -11.46 0.24 0.93
N MET A 18 -11.11 -1.03 1.07
CA MET A 18 -11.28 -2.05 0.04
C MET A 18 -12.36 -3.03 0.44
N GLU A 19 -13.02 -3.61 -0.56
CA GLU A 19 -13.94 -4.73 -0.32
C GLU A 19 -13.21 -6.06 -0.29
N GLU A 20 -11.96 -6.07 -0.77
CA GLU A 20 -11.12 -7.25 -0.80
C GLU A 20 -10.34 -7.38 0.50
N ASP A 21 -10.05 -8.63 0.88
CA ASP A 21 -9.18 -8.91 2.02
C ASP A 21 -7.73 -8.80 1.59
N LEU A 22 -7.02 -7.83 2.15
CA LEU A 22 -5.62 -7.57 1.82
C LEU A 22 -4.64 -8.21 2.81
N SER A 23 -5.12 -9.01 3.75
CA SER A 23 -4.28 -9.56 4.81
C SER A 23 -3.18 -10.49 4.29
N SER A 24 -3.36 -11.10 3.12
CA SER A 24 -2.34 -11.94 2.49
C SER A 24 -1.43 -11.15 1.55
N GLY A 25 -1.63 -9.85 1.44
CA GLY A 25 -0.88 -9.01 0.54
C GLY A 25 0.50 -8.63 1.07
N GLU A 26 1.38 -8.30 0.15
CA GLU A 26 2.73 -7.83 0.45
C GLU A 26 2.92 -6.45 -0.17
N ILE A 27 3.42 -5.50 0.62
CA ILE A 27 3.77 -4.18 0.09
C ILE A 27 5.11 -4.31 -0.61
N ILE A 28 5.16 -4.00 -1.89
CA ILE A 28 6.39 -4.05 -2.69
C ILE A 28 6.87 -2.68 -3.15
N VAL A 29 6.04 -1.66 -2.98
CA VAL A 29 6.39 -0.26 -3.24
C VAL A 29 5.85 0.58 -2.10
N ASP A 30 6.70 1.42 -1.52
CA ASP A 30 6.29 2.37 -0.48
C ASP A 30 6.83 3.77 -0.80
N ALA A 31 6.92 4.64 0.21
CA ALA A 31 7.40 6.01 0.01
C ALA A 31 8.89 6.07 -0.35
N GLU A 32 9.67 5.04 -0.07
CA GLU A 32 11.12 5.05 -0.20
C GLU A 32 11.68 3.97 -1.11
N GLU A 33 10.96 2.87 -1.31
CA GLU A 33 11.48 1.72 -2.04
C GLU A 33 10.48 1.18 -3.05
N ALA A 34 10.99 0.59 -4.12
CA ALA A 34 10.20 -0.11 -5.12
C ALA A 34 10.93 -1.38 -5.53
N GLY A 35 10.21 -2.47 -5.63
CA GLY A 35 10.79 -3.76 -6.00
C GLY A 35 9.73 -4.80 -6.28
N THR A 36 10.14 -6.06 -6.27
CA THR A 36 9.25 -7.20 -6.49
C THR A 36 9.11 -8.08 -5.26
N GLU A 37 9.81 -7.75 -4.19
CA GLU A 37 9.77 -8.49 -2.94
C GLU A 37 9.13 -7.64 -1.85
N ALA A 38 8.58 -8.30 -0.84
CA ALA A 38 7.94 -7.63 0.28
C ALA A 38 8.91 -6.72 1.02
N ILE A 39 8.45 -5.51 1.33
CA ILE A 39 9.20 -4.57 2.15
C ILE A 39 8.88 -4.89 3.61
N ALA A 40 9.91 -5.16 4.41
CA ALA A 40 9.73 -5.58 5.80
C ALA A 40 9.15 -4.47 6.68
N GLU A 41 9.57 -3.23 6.45
CA GLU A 41 9.13 -2.07 7.23
C GLU A 41 8.68 -0.96 6.28
N PRO A 42 7.45 -1.05 5.71
CA PRO A 42 6.98 -0.05 4.75
C PRO A 42 6.90 1.35 5.35
N GLN A 43 7.30 2.34 4.57
CA GLN A 43 7.28 3.74 4.96
C GLN A 43 6.15 4.48 4.23
N GLY A 44 5.35 5.21 4.99
CA GLY A 44 4.28 6.03 4.42
C GLY A 44 3.02 5.27 4.03
N ALA A 45 2.99 3.96 4.22
CA ALA A 45 1.84 3.13 3.89
C ALA A 45 1.58 2.12 5.01
N GLU A 46 0.33 2.03 5.44
CA GLU A 46 -0.11 1.02 6.40
C GLU A 46 -1.28 0.27 5.80
N VAL A 47 -1.22 -1.05 5.85
CA VAL A 47 -2.27 -1.92 5.32
C VAL A 47 -2.87 -2.73 6.45
N ASP A 48 -4.17 -2.58 6.64
CA ASP A 48 -4.98 -3.44 7.47
C ASP A 48 -5.77 -4.39 6.56
N SER A 49 -6.58 -5.28 7.10
CA SER A 49 -7.26 -6.30 6.30
C SER A 49 -8.05 -5.75 5.12
N ASP A 50 -8.66 -4.58 5.26
CA ASP A 50 -9.48 -3.96 4.21
C ASP A 50 -9.20 -2.47 4.04
N ASN A 51 -8.19 -1.93 4.72
CA ASN A 51 -7.87 -0.51 4.66
C ASN A 51 -6.42 -0.31 4.28
N VAL A 52 -6.18 0.71 3.47
CA VAL A 52 -4.84 1.16 3.12
C VAL A 52 -4.74 2.63 3.53
N LEU A 53 -3.86 2.94 4.46
CA LEU A 53 -3.59 4.31 4.89
C LEU A 53 -2.30 4.77 4.24
N LEU A 54 -2.40 5.83 3.44
CA LEU A 54 -1.24 6.44 2.78
C LEU A 54 -0.99 7.84 3.34
N GLU A 55 0.26 8.13 3.67
CA GLU A 55 0.69 9.49 3.99
C GLU A 55 0.58 10.39 2.77
N ALA A 56 0.68 11.68 2.99
CA ALA A 56 0.58 12.67 1.92
C ALA A 56 1.58 12.38 0.80
N LEU A 57 1.14 12.53 -0.45
CA LEU A 57 1.99 12.42 -1.65
C LEU A 57 2.73 11.08 -1.75
N THR A 58 2.10 10.00 -1.30
CA THR A 58 2.69 8.67 -1.27
C THR A 58 1.88 7.69 -2.11
N GLY A 59 2.57 6.78 -2.77
CA GLY A 59 1.94 5.65 -3.45
C GLY A 59 2.41 4.33 -2.87
N THR A 60 1.63 3.28 -3.08
CA THR A 60 2.01 1.93 -2.71
C THR A 60 1.48 0.92 -3.71
N VAL A 61 2.14 -0.21 -3.81
CA VAL A 61 1.67 -1.36 -4.58
C VAL A 61 1.62 -2.56 -3.66
N ILE A 62 0.49 -3.23 -3.63
CA ILE A 62 0.27 -4.44 -2.83
C ILE A 62 0.13 -5.61 -3.78
N LYS A 63 0.96 -6.61 -3.59
CA LYS A 63 0.96 -7.84 -4.38
C LYS A 63 0.19 -8.92 -3.63
N ILE A 64 -0.83 -9.46 -4.28
CA ILE A 64 -1.61 -10.59 -3.75
C ILE A 64 -1.31 -11.80 -4.63
N LYS A 65 -1.14 -12.92 -4.02
CA LYS A 65 -0.86 -14.17 -4.73
C LYS A 65 -2.06 -14.69 -5.51
#